data_8e430ebae53155f74241e8b697979e92
#
_entry.id   8e430ebae53155f74241e8b697979e92
#
_cell.length_a   1.000
_cell.length_b   1.000
_cell.length_c   1.000
_cell.angle_alpha   90.00
_cell.angle_beta   90.00
_cell.angle_gamma   90.00
#
_symmetry.space_group_name_H-M   'P 1'
#
loop_
_entity.id
_entity.type
_entity.pdbx_description
1 polymer ?
#
loop_
_entity_poly.entity_id
_entity_poly.type
_entity_poly.pdbx_seq_one_letter_code
_entity_poly.pdbx_strand_id
1 'polypeptide(L)'
;LTNHVILVYPFPMLRFDIVTIFPNMFPPVLEESIMKRAREKKLVDFRVHDLRGFTKDSHRKVDDRPFGGGPGMVMTPQPLIDAVKKIKGRRKALVIYLCPGGERFSQAKAKALAKEKNVILLCGHYEGIDERVREAVVDESLSIGDYVLTGGEVPAMVVVDAVTRLVPGVVGKQESLESESFEDNRLEYPHYTRPANFRGTKVP
;
A
#
# COMPACT_ATOMS: atom_id res chain seq x y z
N LEU A 1 -7.85 -0.47 -40.05
CA LEU A 1 -7.95 -1.64 -39.17
C LEU A 1 -6.69 -1.73 -38.33
N THR A 2 -6.68 -1.09 -37.16
CA THR A 2 -5.59 -1.11 -36.20
C THR A 2 -5.68 -2.42 -35.41
N ASN A 3 -4.77 -3.35 -35.70
CA ASN A 3 -4.57 -4.56 -34.91
C ASN A 3 -4.09 -4.14 -33.51
N HIS A 4 -5.00 -4.14 -32.55
CA HIS A 4 -4.64 -4.07 -31.13
C HIS A 4 -4.04 -5.44 -30.75
N VAL A 5 -2.70 -5.49 -30.73
CA VAL A 5 -2.00 -6.60 -30.09
C VAL A 5 -2.33 -6.54 -28.62
N ILE A 6 -3.17 -7.44 -28.14
CA ILE A 6 -3.40 -7.63 -26.70
C ILE A 6 -2.12 -8.23 -26.16
N LEU A 7 -1.27 -7.41 -25.56
CA LEU A 7 -0.13 -7.86 -24.78
C LEU A 7 -0.66 -8.63 -23.56
N VAL A 8 -0.70 -9.95 -23.67
CA VAL A 8 -0.99 -10.81 -22.53
C VAL A 8 0.27 -10.82 -21.67
N TYR A 9 0.29 -10.02 -20.63
CA TYR A 9 1.37 -10.07 -19.63
C TYR A 9 1.32 -11.44 -18.93
N PRO A 10 2.45 -12.17 -18.85
CA PRO A 10 2.51 -13.52 -18.29
C PRO A 10 2.38 -13.53 -16.75
N PHE A 11 2.30 -12.37 -16.13
CA PHE A 11 2.20 -12.23 -14.66
C PHE A 11 0.74 -12.02 -14.25
N PRO A 12 0.28 -12.68 -13.17
CA PRO A 12 -1.03 -12.43 -12.62
C PRO A 12 -1.11 -10.99 -12.10
N MET A 13 -2.24 -10.32 -12.34
CA MET A 13 -2.53 -8.99 -11.83
C MET A 13 -2.38 -8.96 -10.30
N LEU A 14 -1.57 -8.06 -9.79
CA LEU A 14 -1.46 -7.80 -8.35
C LEU A 14 -2.70 -7.05 -7.87
N ARG A 15 -3.31 -7.51 -6.79
CA ARG A 15 -4.45 -6.85 -6.19
C ARG A 15 -4.13 -6.37 -4.78
N PHE A 16 -4.39 -5.09 -4.54
CA PHE A 16 -4.43 -4.49 -3.22
C PHE A 16 -5.86 -4.29 -2.76
N ASP A 17 -6.18 -4.84 -1.60
CA ASP A 17 -7.40 -4.56 -0.84
C ASP A 17 -7.02 -3.72 0.39
N ILE A 18 -7.45 -2.47 0.46
CA ILE A 18 -7.08 -1.52 1.53
C ILE A 18 -8.28 -1.33 2.45
N VAL A 19 -8.14 -1.70 3.70
CA VAL A 19 -9.19 -1.56 4.73
C VAL A 19 -8.90 -0.33 5.58
N THR A 20 -9.81 0.62 5.59
CA THR A 20 -9.63 1.94 6.24
C THR A 20 -10.95 2.50 6.75
N ILE A 21 -10.89 3.44 7.67
CA ILE A 21 -12.06 4.26 8.08
C ILE A 21 -12.16 5.58 7.29
N PHE A 22 -11.18 5.88 6.40
CA PHE A 22 -11.12 7.08 5.58
C PHE A 22 -10.91 6.76 4.08
N PRO A 23 -11.87 6.08 3.42
CA PRO A 23 -11.70 5.63 2.04
C PRO A 23 -11.46 6.79 1.06
N ASN A 24 -11.99 7.98 1.35
CA ASN A 24 -11.88 9.16 0.47
C ASN A 24 -10.45 9.76 0.41
N MET A 25 -9.52 9.30 1.25
CA MET A 25 -8.12 9.73 1.16
C MET A 25 -7.38 9.11 -0.04
N PHE A 26 -7.86 8.01 -0.58
CA PHE A 26 -7.13 7.21 -1.57
C PHE A 26 -7.31 7.60 -3.03
N PRO A 27 -8.50 8.03 -3.53
CA PRO A 27 -8.71 8.31 -4.94
C PRO A 27 -7.69 9.29 -5.54
N PRO A 28 -7.31 10.41 -4.86
CA PRO A 28 -6.33 11.36 -5.41
C PRO A 28 -4.96 10.75 -5.72
N VAL A 29 -4.58 9.67 -5.03
CA VAL A 29 -3.31 8.97 -5.24
C VAL A 29 -3.47 7.82 -6.23
N LEU A 30 -4.52 7.01 -6.08
CA LEU A 30 -4.71 5.77 -6.85
C LEU A 30 -5.27 6.00 -8.26
N GLU A 31 -5.84 7.18 -8.54
CA GLU A 31 -6.50 7.51 -9.81
C GLU A 31 -5.69 8.48 -10.69
N GLU A 32 -4.43 8.72 -10.32
CA GLU A 32 -3.54 9.61 -11.05
C GLU A 32 -2.25 8.90 -11.51
N SER A 33 -1.57 9.51 -12.50
CA SER A 33 -0.22 9.19 -12.95
C SER A 33 0.01 7.69 -13.22
N ILE A 34 1.04 7.11 -12.61
CA ILE A 34 1.48 5.72 -12.79
C ILE A 34 0.43 4.74 -12.21
N MET A 35 -0.20 5.06 -11.08
CA MET A 35 -1.22 4.23 -10.45
C MET A 35 -2.40 4.01 -11.39
N LYS A 36 -2.94 5.09 -11.95
CA LYS A 36 -4.02 5.05 -12.94
C LYS A 36 -3.65 4.18 -14.14
N ARG A 37 -2.48 4.43 -14.75
CA ARG A 37 -2.01 3.67 -15.91
C ARG A 37 -1.81 2.19 -15.62
N ALA A 38 -1.30 1.83 -14.44
CA ALA A 38 -1.13 0.44 -14.01
C ALA A 38 -2.48 -0.28 -13.91
N ARG A 39 -3.51 0.40 -13.36
CA ARG A 39 -4.88 -0.12 -13.26
C ARG A 39 -5.54 -0.26 -14.65
N GLU A 40 -5.42 0.74 -15.52
CA GLU A 40 -5.95 0.71 -16.89
C GLU A 40 -5.34 -0.43 -17.72
N LYS A 41 -4.04 -0.69 -17.54
CA LYS A 41 -3.34 -1.82 -18.15
C LYS A 41 -3.65 -3.18 -17.49
N LYS A 42 -4.47 -3.20 -16.43
CA LYS A 42 -4.80 -4.42 -15.66
C LYS A 42 -3.58 -5.13 -15.06
N LEU A 43 -2.54 -4.39 -14.73
CA LEU A 43 -1.34 -4.90 -14.07
C LEU A 43 -1.53 -4.91 -12.55
N VAL A 44 -2.26 -3.93 -12.02
CA VAL A 44 -2.62 -3.82 -10.60
C VAL A 44 -4.11 -3.44 -10.47
N ASP A 45 -4.77 -3.97 -9.45
CA ASP A 45 -6.14 -3.61 -9.03
C ASP A 45 -6.11 -3.03 -7.61
N PHE A 46 -6.73 -1.88 -7.41
CA PHE A 46 -6.82 -1.22 -6.11
C PHE A 46 -8.27 -1.21 -5.65
N ARG A 47 -8.55 -1.75 -4.47
CA ARG A 47 -9.87 -1.77 -3.86
C ARG A 47 -9.80 -1.21 -2.46
N VAL A 48 -10.48 -0.10 -2.25
CA VAL A 48 -10.57 0.56 -0.94
C VAL A 48 -11.89 0.17 -0.29
N HIS A 49 -11.81 -0.31 0.94
CA HIS A 49 -12.93 -0.82 1.71
C HIS A 49 -13.14 0.05 2.95
N ASP A 50 -14.33 0.65 3.08
CA ASP A 50 -14.73 1.31 4.32
C ASP A 50 -15.00 0.26 5.40
N LEU A 51 -14.18 0.27 6.45
CA LEU A 51 -14.29 -0.63 7.59
C LEU A 51 -15.67 -0.54 8.27
N ARG A 52 -16.29 0.66 8.24
CA ARG A 52 -17.63 0.86 8.81
C ARG A 52 -18.73 0.03 8.14
N GLY A 53 -18.46 -0.50 6.95
CA GLY A 53 -19.35 -1.44 6.26
C GLY A 53 -19.32 -2.87 6.82
N PHE A 54 -18.41 -3.18 7.76
CA PHE A 54 -18.24 -4.51 8.34
C PHE A 54 -18.60 -4.57 9.82
N THR A 55 -18.90 -3.44 10.45
CA THR A 55 -19.37 -3.43 11.84
C THR A 55 -20.82 -3.86 11.95
N LYS A 56 -21.16 -4.51 13.07
CA LYS A 56 -22.53 -4.87 13.45
C LYS A 56 -23.20 -3.82 14.33
N ASP A 57 -22.46 -2.78 14.71
CA ASP A 57 -22.98 -1.66 15.51
C ASP A 57 -23.94 -0.80 14.69
N SER A 58 -25.09 -0.45 15.28
CA SER A 58 -26.16 0.34 14.63
C SER A 58 -25.71 1.77 14.25
N HIS A 59 -24.76 2.32 14.99
CA HIS A 59 -24.14 3.64 14.71
C HIS A 59 -22.85 3.55 13.89
N ARG A 60 -22.54 2.35 13.36
CA ARG A 60 -21.36 2.07 12.55
C ARG A 60 -20.04 2.38 13.26
N LYS A 61 -20.00 2.25 14.58
CA LYS A 61 -18.79 2.38 15.38
C LYS A 61 -17.84 1.22 15.10
N VAL A 62 -16.55 1.53 15.09
CA VAL A 62 -15.45 0.57 14.82
C VAL A 62 -14.36 0.64 15.88
N ASP A 63 -14.56 1.46 16.90
CA ASP A 63 -13.62 1.74 17.98
C ASP A 63 -14.33 1.76 19.34
N ASP A 64 -13.59 1.53 20.41
CA ASP A 64 -14.05 1.61 21.79
C ASP A 64 -12.89 1.98 22.72
N ARG A 65 -13.20 2.27 23.98
CA ARG A 65 -12.21 2.58 25.01
C ARG A 65 -11.26 1.40 25.22
N PRO A 66 -9.97 1.65 25.50
CA PRO A 66 -9.03 0.58 25.78
C PRO A 66 -9.45 -0.18 27.04
N PHE A 67 -9.37 -1.51 26.98
CA PHE A 67 -9.62 -2.37 28.13
C PHE A 67 -8.55 -2.10 29.21
N GLY A 68 -8.96 -1.92 30.44
CA GLY A 68 -8.07 -1.54 31.54
C GLY A 68 -7.88 -0.02 31.71
N GLY A 69 -8.52 0.82 30.86
CA GLY A 69 -8.43 2.28 30.91
C GLY A 69 -7.28 2.84 30.08
N GLY A 70 -7.13 4.15 30.12
CA GLY A 70 -6.13 4.90 29.36
C GLY A 70 -6.77 5.93 28.43
N PRO A 71 -5.96 6.85 27.85
CA PRO A 71 -6.41 7.82 26.86
C PRO A 71 -6.69 7.16 25.50
N GLY A 72 -7.46 7.86 24.67
CA GLY A 72 -7.72 7.45 23.30
C GLY A 72 -8.75 6.34 23.14
N MET A 73 -8.77 5.77 21.93
CA MET A 73 -9.67 4.73 21.51
C MET A 73 -8.87 3.60 20.85
N VAL A 74 -9.42 2.40 20.77
CA VAL A 74 -8.82 1.24 20.09
C VAL A 74 -9.81 0.69 19.08
N MET A 75 -9.36 0.37 17.89
CA MET A 75 -10.20 -0.23 16.86
C MET A 75 -10.61 -1.63 17.30
N THR A 76 -11.93 -1.89 17.29
CA THR A 76 -12.51 -3.13 17.80
C THR A 76 -12.23 -4.33 16.89
N PRO A 77 -12.13 -5.56 17.43
CA PRO A 77 -11.72 -6.72 16.65
C PRO A 77 -12.76 -7.19 15.63
N GLN A 78 -14.07 -7.09 15.94
CA GLN A 78 -15.11 -7.68 15.10
C GLN A 78 -15.10 -7.13 13.66
N PRO A 79 -15.14 -5.80 13.39
CA PRO A 79 -15.21 -5.30 12.02
C PRO A 79 -13.94 -5.60 11.23
N LEU A 80 -12.76 -5.56 11.86
CA LEU A 80 -11.48 -5.84 11.21
C LEU A 80 -11.37 -7.32 10.80
N ILE A 81 -11.69 -8.24 11.70
CA ILE A 81 -11.65 -9.68 11.41
C ILE A 81 -12.67 -10.05 10.34
N ASP A 82 -13.88 -9.51 10.42
CA ASP A 82 -14.95 -9.79 9.45
C ASP A 82 -14.60 -9.20 8.06
N ALA A 83 -13.99 -7.99 8.01
CA ALA A 83 -13.50 -7.39 6.77
C ALA A 83 -12.45 -8.29 6.10
N VAL A 84 -11.41 -8.68 6.86
CA VAL A 84 -10.35 -9.55 6.31
C VAL A 84 -10.93 -10.86 5.82
N LYS A 85 -11.74 -11.55 6.61
CA LYS A 85 -12.35 -12.84 6.23
C LYS A 85 -13.22 -12.72 4.97
N LYS A 86 -14.05 -11.68 4.88
CA LYS A 86 -14.91 -11.44 3.72
C LYS A 86 -14.13 -11.08 2.47
N ILE A 87 -13.13 -10.20 2.58
CA ILE A 87 -12.28 -9.77 1.47
C ILE A 87 -11.40 -10.92 0.99
N LYS A 88 -10.76 -11.65 1.90
CA LYS A 88 -9.92 -12.81 1.59
C LYS A 88 -10.73 -13.93 0.94
N GLY A 89 -11.89 -14.26 1.50
CA GLY A 89 -12.72 -15.36 1.02
C GLY A 89 -11.91 -16.66 0.96
N ARG A 90 -11.91 -17.32 -0.23
CA ARG A 90 -11.11 -18.53 -0.48
C ARG A 90 -9.74 -18.26 -1.12
N ARG A 91 -9.39 -16.98 -1.32
CA ARG A 91 -8.12 -16.60 -1.98
C ARG A 91 -6.97 -16.66 -0.98
N LYS A 92 -5.79 -17.05 -1.47
CA LYS A 92 -4.55 -16.80 -0.74
C LYS A 92 -4.25 -15.29 -0.84
N ALA A 93 -4.14 -14.60 0.28
CA ALA A 93 -3.79 -13.20 0.36
C ALA A 93 -2.90 -12.97 1.59
N LEU A 94 -1.90 -12.11 1.43
CA LEU A 94 -1.02 -11.66 2.51
C LEU A 94 -1.71 -10.48 3.22
N VAL A 95 -1.92 -10.59 4.52
CA VAL A 95 -2.57 -9.56 5.34
C VAL A 95 -1.50 -8.80 6.11
N ILE A 96 -1.40 -7.51 5.85
CA ILE A 96 -0.38 -6.62 6.42
C ILE A 96 -1.06 -5.54 7.26
N TYR A 97 -0.66 -5.44 8.51
CA TYR A 97 -1.04 -4.34 9.39
C TYR A 97 0.03 -3.24 9.36
N LEU A 98 -0.39 -1.99 9.14
CA LEU A 98 0.50 -0.83 9.08
C LEU A 98 0.54 -0.15 10.44
N CYS A 99 1.69 -0.24 11.11
CA CYS A 99 1.88 0.32 12.45
C CYS A 99 3.36 0.66 12.70
N PRO A 100 3.66 1.57 13.67
CA PRO A 100 5.04 1.94 13.99
C PRO A 100 5.90 0.78 14.49
N GLY A 101 5.30 -0.21 15.17
CA GLY A 101 6.00 -1.37 15.72
C GLY A 101 6.23 -2.52 14.73
N GLY A 102 5.90 -2.35 13.45
CA GLY A 102 6.12 -3.35 12.41
C GLY A 102 7.57 -3.42 11.90
N GLU A 103 7.87 -4.45 11.08
CA GLU A 103 9.12 -4.53 10.34
C GLU A 103 9.29 -3.29 9.44
N ARG A 104 10.52 -2.77 9.35
CA ARG A 104 10.79 -1.59 8.53
C ARG A 104 10.64 -1.91 7.05
N PHE A 105 9.76 -1.18 6.39
CA PHE A 105 9.54 -1.28 4.94
C PHE A 105 10.81 -0.84 4.19
N SER A 106 11.23 -1.65 3.22
CA SER A 106 12.45 -1.45 2.43
C SER A 106 12.17 -1.77 0.95
N GLN A 107 13.12 -1.38 0.07
CA GLN A 107 13.06 -1.74 -1.34
C GLN A 107 13.02 -3.27 -1.54
N ALA A 108 13.76 -4.03 -0.74
CA ALA A 108 13.72 -5.49 -0.77
C ALA A 108 12.31 -6.03 -0.44
N LYS A 109 11.65 -5.45 0.57
CA LYS A 109 10.27 -5.80 0.92
C LYS A 109 9.29 -5.42 -0.19
N ALA A 110 9.45 -4.24 -0.80
CA ALA A 110 8.64 -3.83 -1.94
C ALA A 110 8.76 -4.82 -3.11
N LYS A 111 9.98 -5.28 -3.43
CA LYS A 111 10.23 -6.31 -4.45
C LYS A 111 9.57 -7.65 -4.13
N ALA A 112 9.56 -8.03 -2.85
CA ALA A 112 8.88 -9.26 -2.42
C ALA A 112 7.35 -9.12 -2.60
N LEU A 113 6.77 -8.01 -2.17
CA LEU A 113 5.34 -7.74 -2.30
C LEU A 113 4.87 -7.62 -3.76
N ALA A 114 5.72 -7.12 -4.67
CA ALA A 114 5.40 -7.05 -6.10
C ALA A 114 5.22 -8.43 -6.77
N LYS A 115 5.67 -9.51 -6.12
CA LYS A 115 5.48 -10.90 -6.58
C LYS A 115 4.20 -11.55 -6.04
N GLU A 116 3.53 -10.91 -5.09
CA GLU A 116 2.29 -11.40 -4.53
C GLU A 116 1.11 -11.23 -5.51
N LYS A 117 0.09 -12.06 -5.36
CA LYS A 117 -1.15 -11.93 -6.14
C LYS A 117 -2.19 -11.06 -5.45
N ASN A 118 -2.29 -11.16 -4.14
CA ASN A 118 -3.28 -10.43 -3.35
C ASN A 118 -2.64 -9.97 -2.04
N VAL A 119 -2.72 -8.69 -1.76
CA VAL A 119 -2.26 -8.06 -0.52
C VAL A 119 -3.43 -7.33 0.10
N ILE A 120 -3.67 -7.55 1.38
CA ILE A 120 -4.67 -6.82 2.18
C ILE A 120 -3.91 -5.91 3.13
N LEU A 121 -4.11 -4.61 3.02
CA LEU A 121 -3.50 -3.61 3.91
C LEU A 121 -4.54 -3.16 4.93
N LEU A 122 -4.23 -3.33 6.22
CA LEU A 122 -5.03 -2.82 7.34
C LEU A 122 -4.47 -1.49 7.80
N CYS A 123 -5.23 -0.42 7.62
CA CYS A 123 -4.92 0.91 8.12
C CYS A 123 -5.44 1.04 9.54
N GLY A 124 -4.53 1.01 10.52
CA GLY A 124 -4.87 1.33 11.90
C GLY A 124 -5.12 2.82 12.10
N HIS A 125 -5.88 3.15 13.14
CA HIS A 125 -6.13 4.53 13.57
C HIS A 125 -6.25 4.58 15.10
N TYR A 126 -6.34 5.79 15.66
CA TYR A 126 -6.39 6.00 17.12
C TYR A 126 -5.13 5.47 17.82
N GLU A 127 -5.29 4.72 18.94
CA GLU A 127 -4.18 4.05 19.65
C GLU A 127 -3.76 2.73 18.98
N GLY A 128 -4.44 2.34 17.90
CA GLY A 128 -4.18 1.12 17.12
C GLY A 128 -5.38 0.19 17.03
N ILE A 129 -5.10 -1.08 16.76
CA ILE A 129 -6.10 -2.14 16.64
C ILE A 129 -6.03 -3.08 17.85
N ASP A 130 -7.13 -3.71 18.21
CA ASP A 130 -7.16 -4.75 19.23
C ASP A 130 -6.17 -5.88 18.87
N GLU A 131 -5.31 -6.28 19.81
CA GLU A 131 -4.23 -7.25 19.56
C GLU A 131 -4.75 -8.60 19.06
N ARG A 132 -5.96 -8.99 19.42
CA ARG A 132 -6.62 -10.21 18.92
C ARG A 132 -6.83 -10.21 17.41
N VAL A 133 -6.86 -9.03 16.75
CA VAL A 133 -6.88 -8.94 15.28
C VAL A 133 -5.55 -9.38 14.70
N ARG A 134 -4.42 -8.93 15.31
CA ARG A 134 -3.08 -9.32 14.87
C ARG A 134 -2.90 -10.82 14.96
N GLU A 135 -3.28 -11.41 16.09
CA GLU A 135 -3.18 -12.87 16.32
C GLU A 135 -4.07 -13.68 15.37
N ALA A 136 -5.27 -13.16 15.06
CA ALA A 136 -6.27 -13.93 14.32
C ALA A 136 -6.15 -13.88 12.80
N VAL A 137 -5.70 -12.75 12.22
CA VAL A 137 -5.82 -12.52 10.77
C VAL A 137 -4.66 -11.78 10.13
N VAL A 138 -3.69 -11.26 10.88
CA VAL A 138 -2.54 -10.53 10.33
C VAL A 138 -1.37 -11.49 10.10
N ASP A 139 -0.81 -11.48 8.90
CA ASP A 139 0.37 -12.29 8.58
C ASP A 139 1.66 -11.51 8.89
N GLU A 140 1.66 -10.18 8.69
CA GLU A 140 2.82 -9.31 8.90
C GLU A 140 2.42 -7.93 9.40
N SER A 141 3.32 -7.25 10.12
CA SER A 141 3.20 -5.83 10.46
C SER A 141 4.34 -5.04 9.83
N LEU A 142 4.03 -3.89 9.19
CA LEU A 142 5.03 -3.04 8.53
C LEU A 142 4.99 -1.62 9.08
N SER A 143 6.18 -1.04 9.23
CA SER A 143 6.42 0.38 9.53
C SER A 143 7.12 1.05 8.35
N ILE A 144 6.73 2.27 8.01
CA ILE A 144 7.42 3.07 6.98
C ILE A 144 8.54 3.96 7.53
N GLY A 145 8.80 3.90 8.83
CA GLY A 145 9.87 4.67 9.48
C GLY A 145 9.63 4.89 10.97
N ASP A 146 10.65 5.41 11.65
CA ASP A 146 10.69 5.60 13.09
C ASP A 146 10.04 6.95 13.48
N TYR A 147 8.76 7.08 13.18
CA TYR A 147 7.91 8.23 13.51
C TYR A 147 6.45 7.80 13.60
N VAL A 148 5.65 8.58 14.30
CA VAL A 148 4.23 8.32 14.49
C VAL A 148 3.41 9.17 13.53
N LEU A 149 2.46 8.55 12.83
CA LEU A 149 1.46 9.19 11.98
C LEU A 149 0.07 9.09 12.61
N THR A 150 -0.88 9.84 12.09
CA THR A 150 -2.27 9.85 12.57
C THR A 150 -3.02 8.56 12.27
N GLY A 151 -2.56 7.76 11.28
CA GLY A 151 -3.20 6.51 10.86
C GLY A 151 -2.38 5.76 9.82
N GLY A 152 -2.87 4.60 9.42
CA GLY A 152 -2.23 3.71 8.45
C GLY A 152 -2.47 4.10 6.98
N GLU A 153 -3.27 5.12 6.68
CA GLU A 153 -3.65 5.49 5.31
C GLU A 153 -2.45 5.97 4.49
N VAL A 154 -1.66 6.90 5.04
CA VAL A 154 -0.44 7.39 4.37
C VAL A 154 0.61 6.27 4.22
N PRO A 155 0.90 5.47 5.25
CA PRO A 155 1.71 4.26 5.08
C PRO A 155 1.22 3.32 3.97
N ALA A 156 -0.10 3.10 3.86
CA ALA A 156 -0.66 2.28 2.79
C ALA A 156 -0.37 2.85 1.41
N MET A 157 -0.51 4.16 1.23
CA MET A 157 -0.19 4.84 -0.03
C MET A 157 1.29 4.68 -0.40
N VAL A 158 2.21 4.84 0.57
CA VAL A 158 3.66 4.65 0.37
C VAL A 158 3.96 3.21 -0.07
N VAL A 159 3.40 2.22 0.62
CA VAL A 159 3.59 0.79 0.27
C VAL A 159 3.03 0.50 -1.12
N VAL A 160 1.81 0.95 -1.41
CA VAL A 160 1.16 0.74 -2.71
C VAL A 160 1.95 1.37 -3.85
N ASP A 161 2.44 2.61 -3.68
CA ASP A 161 3.25 3.29 -4.70
C ASP A 161 4.56 2.54 -4.94
N ALA A 162 5.36 2.31 -3.89
CA ALA A 162 6.65 1.66 -4.01
C ALA A 162 6.55 0.24 -4.63
N VAL A 163 5.50 -0.51 -4.31
CA VAL A 163 5.29 -1.85 -4.85
C VAL A 163 4.78 -1.81 -6.30
N THR A 164 3.82 -0.93 -6.60
CA THR A 164 3.19 -0.86 -7.93
C THR A 164 4.21 -0.56 -9.01
N ARG A 165 5.15 0.35 -8.79
CA ARG A 165 6.18 0.68 -9.78
C ARG A 165 7.14 -0.46 -10.10
N LEU A 166 7.23 -1.47 -9.23
CA LEU A 166 8.05 -2.68 -9.41
C LEU A 166 7.32 -3.80 -10.15
N VAL A 167 6.00 -3.67 -10.36
CA VAL A 167 5.24 -4.66 -11.14
C VAL A 167 5.65 -4.56 -12.62
N PRO A 168 6.03 -5.68 -13.27
CA PRO A 168 6.47 -5.68 -14.67
C PRO A 168 5.45 -4.99 -15.59
N GLY A 169 5.93 -4.08 -16.44
CA GLY A 169 5.11 -3.34 -17.40
C GLY A 169 4.45 -2.05 -16.87
N VAL A 170 4.57 -1.75 -15.59
CA VAL A 170 4.08 -0.49 -15.00
C VAL A 170 4.98 0.66 -15.41
N VAL A 171 6.27 0.58 -15.15
CA VAL A 171 7.28 1.54 -15.63
C VAL A 171 7.77 1.13 -17.00
N GLY A 172 7.87 2.08 -17.92
CA GLY A 172 8.05 1.80 -19.36
C GLY A 172 9.42 1.22 -19.76
N LYS A 173 10.47 1.44 -18.97
CA LYS A 173 11.80 0.88 -19.18
C LYS A 173 12.28 0.17 -17.94
N GLN A 174 12.43 -1.14 -18.00
CA GLN A 174 12.91 -1.96 -16.89
C GLN A 174 14.36 -1.62 -16.53
N GLU A 175 15.17 -1.22 -17.48
CA GLU A 175 16.54 -0.70 -17.31
C GLU A 175 16.59 0.51 -16.36
N SER A 176 15.50 1.32 -16.30
CA SER A 176 15.42 2.45 -15.38
C SER A 176 15.32 2.00 -13.92
N LEU A 177 14.82 0.80 -13.65
CA LEU A 177 14.72 0.23 -12.30
C LEU A 177 16.04 -0.36 -11.82
N GLU A 178 16.92 -0.78 -12.75
CA GLU A 178 18.20 -1.43 -12.44
C GLU A 178 19.26 -0.44 -11.96
N SER A 179 19.13 0.85 -12.31
CA SER A 179 20.06 1.93 -11.92
C SER A 179 19.52 2.85 -10.82
N GLU A 180 18.33 2.56 -10.29
CA GLU A 180 17.69 3.40 -9.27
C GLU A 180 18.34 3.27 -7.88
N SER A 181 18.12 4.31 -7.06
CA SER A 181 18.51 4.31 -5.65
C SER A 181 18.01 3.06 -4.92
N PHE A 182 18.85 2.51 -4.03
CA PHE A 182 18.65 1.29 -3.26
C PHE A 182 18.76 -0.03 -4.06
N GLU A 183 19.07 0.02 -5.37
CA GLU A 183 19.68 -1.11 -6.04
C GLU A 183 21.15 -1.20 -5.59
N ASP A 184 21.61 -2.40 -5.28
CA ASP A 184 22.95 -2.65 -4.76
C ASP A 184 23.38 -1.77 -3.57
N ASN A 185 22.39 -1.27 -2.77
CA ASN A 185 22.63 -0.35 -1.64
C ASN A 185 23.31 0.97 -2.02
N ARG A 186 23.12 1.44 -3.24
CA ARG A 186 23.65 2.72 -3.72
C ARG A 186 22.55 3.72 -3.97
N LEU A 187 22.91 5.00 -3.94
CA LEU A 187 22.05 6.08 -4.40
C LEU A 187 22.42 6.43 -5.84
N GLU A 188 21.42 6.85 -6.62
CA GLU A 188 21.65 7.40 -7.96
C GLU A 188 22.52 8.64 -7.92
N TYR A 189 23.20 8.90 -9.05
CA TYR A 189 23.93 10.13 -9.29
C TYR A 189 22.98 11.33 -9.51
N PRO A 190 23.45 12.58 -9.30
CA PRO A 190 22.65 13.77 -9.57
C PRO A 190 22.25 13.87 -11.04
N HIS A 191 20.98 14.13 -11.31
CA HIS A 191 20.46 14.28 -12.67
C HIS A 191 20.41 15.76 -13.07
N TYR A 192 20.74 16.03 -14.35
CA TYR A 192 20.66 17.35 -14.94
C TYR A 192 19.78 17.32 -16.18
N THR A 193 19.05 18.41 -16.43
CA THR A 193 18.23 18.59 -17.63
C THR A 193 18.68 19.82 -18.42
N ARG A 194 18.10 20.02 -19.58
CA ARG A 194 18.33 21.21 -20.40
C ARG A 194 17.78 22.49 -19.74
N PRO A 195 18.41 23.64 -19.94
CA PRO A 195 19.61 23.91 -20.75
C PRO A 195 20.92 23.58 -20.00
N ALA A 196 21.99 23.26 -20.72
CA ALA A 196 23.31 22.96 -20.14
C ALA A 196 23.94 24.13 -19.35
N ASN A 197 23.46 25.36 -19.55
CA ASN A 197 23.78 26.53 -18.74
C ASN A 197 22.47 27.20 -18.32
N PHE A 198 22.18 27.18 -17.00
CA PHE A 198 21.04 27.87 -16.45
C PHE A 198 21.47 28.99 -15.51
N ARG A 199 21.24 30.26 -15.93
CA ARG A 199 21.59 31.48 -15.15
C ARG A 199 23.06 31.51 -14.71
N GLY A 200 23.98 31.11 -15.55
CA GLY A 200 25.40 31.07 -15.27
C GLY A 200 25.95 29.78 -14.67
N THR A 201 25.08 28.92 -14.17
CA THR A 201 25.47 27.60 -13.63
C THR A 201 25.46 26.56 -14.75
N LYS A 202 26.61 25.96 -15.01
CA LYS A 202 26.78 24.90 -16.02
C LYS A 202 26.58 23.50 -15.40
N VAL A 203 26.12 22.58 -16.25
CA VAL A 203 26.19 21.13 -15.92
C VAL A 203 27.66 20.75 -15.84
N PRO A 204 28.12 20.00 -14.80
CA PRO A 204 29.49 19.54 -14.63
C PRO A 204 29.99 18.71 -15.82
#